data_ad78612ad8f79250d3a82ccbe8a6f6b7
#
_entry.id   ad78612ad8f79250d3a82ccbe8a6f6b7
#
_cell.length_a   1.000
_cell.length_b   1.000
_cell.length_c   1.000
_cell.angle_alpha   90.00
_cell.angle_beta   90.00
_cell.angle_gamma   90.00
#
_symmetry.space_group_name_H-M   'P 1'
#
loop_
_entity.id
_entity.type
_entity.pdbx_description
1 polymer ?
#
loop_
_entity_poly.entity_id
_entity_poly.type
_entity_poly.pdbx_seq_one_letter_code
_entity_poly.pdbx_strand_id
1 'polypeptide(L)'
;MSKIFERIDKYTALVMQSHVYVAEDRDDIKRNLDRALNLIDYGVGYFWELPARLVVFPEYFMQGVTTPGKGEHAIDDFMKKAITLDGPEMQVLGDKAREYNLYIAGG
;
A
#
# COMPACT_ATOMS: atom_id res chain seq x y z
N MET A 1 -12.38 18.69 20.21
CA MET A 1 -11.18 18.06 20.80
C MET A 1 -10.66 16.97 19.87
N SER A 2 -9.41 17.00 19.62
CA SER A 2 -8.77 15.99 18.77
C SER A 2 -8.74 14.62 19.46
N LYS A 3 -8.99 13.56 18.69
CA LYS A 3 -8.88 12.18 19.14
C LYS A 3 -7.57 11.52 18.66
N ILE A 4 -6.59 12.31 18.22
CA ILE A 4 -5.33 11.81 17.64
C ILE A 4 -4.60 10.84 18.59
N PHE A 5 -4.72 11.08 19.89
CA PHE A 5 -4.01 10.28 20.90
C PHE A 5 -4.95 9.39 21.72
N GLU A 6 -6.13 9.05 21.18
CA GLU A 6 -7.03 8.12 21.86
C GLU A 6 -6.35 6.75 22.00
N ARG A 7 -6.33 6.25 23.21
CA ARG A 7 -5.76 4.92 23.48
C ARG A 7 -6.71 3.83 23.01
N ILE A 8 -6.17 2.86 22.29
CA ILE A 8 -6.90 1.68 21.84
C ILE A 8 -6.27 0.47 22.51
N ASP A 9 -7.04 -0.26 23.33
CA ASP A 9 -6.53 -1.43 24.04
C ASP A 9 -6.39 -2.66 23.14
N LYS A 10 -7.30 -2.82 22.20
CA LYS A 10 -7.30 -3.95 21.26
C LYS A 10 -7.71 -3.49 19.88
N TYR A 11 -7.09 -4.02 18.87
CA TYR A 11 -7.43 -3.76 17.47
C TYR A 11 -6.97 -4.93 16.60
N THR A 12 -7.51 -4.99 15.40
CA THR A 12 -7.05 -5.93 14.38
C THR A 12 -5.93 -5.29 13.58
N ALA A 13 -4.80 -5.99 13.48
CA ALA A 13 -3.74 -5.66 12.54
C ALA A 13 -3.79 -6.64 11.38
N LEU A 14 -3.86 -6.13 10.17
CA LEU A 14 -3.92 -6.91 8.94
C LEU A 14 -2.54 -6.94 8.30
N VAL A 15 -1.94 -8.13 8.22
CA VAL A 15 -0.68 -8.35 7.52
C VAL A 15 -1.03 -8.94 6.16
N MET A 16 -0.79 -8.17 5.11
CA MET A 16 -1.18 -8.56 3.76
C MET A 16 -0.03 -9.31 3.09
N GLN A 17 -0.34 -10.49 2.58
CA GLN A 17 0.55 -11.24 1.73
C GLN A 17 0.03 -11.14 0.30
N SER A 18 0.25 -10.00 -0.31
CA SER A 18 -0.29 -9.70 -1.63
C SER A 18 0.54 -10.36 -2.74
N HIS A 19 -0.16 -10.79 -3.78
CA HIS A 19 0.50 -11.13 -5.03
C HIS A 19 0.84 -9.85 -5.76
N VAL A 20 2.12 -9.64 -6.06
CA VAL A 20 2.61 -8.41 -6.67
C VAL A 20 3.21 -8.74 -8.02
N TYR A 21 2.69 -8.10 -9.07
CA TYR A 21 3.29 -8.18 -10.39
C TYR A 21 4.49 -7.27 -10.47
N VAL A 22 5.57 -7.73 -11.11
CA VAL A 22 6.71 -6.86 -11.41
C VAL A 22 6.24 -5.80 -12.38
N ALA A 23 6.29 -4.54 -11.94
CA ALA A 23 5.82 -3.44 -12.76
C ALA A 23 6.85 -3.07 -13.83
N GLU A 24 6.40 -3.00 -15.06
CA GLU A 24 7.20 -2.50 -16.19
C GLU A 24 6.86 -1.04 -16.49
N ASP A 25 5.66 -0.61 -16.11
CA ASP A 25 5.17 0.74 -16.35
C ASP A 25 4.20 1.19 -15.25
N ARG A 26 3.65 2.39 -15.39
CA ARG A 26 2.73 2.97 -14.41
C ARG A 26 1.39 2.24 -14.35
N ASP A 27 0.95 1.63 -15.44
CA ASP A 27 -0.27 0.84 -15.45
C ASP A 27 -0.16 -0.40 -14.57
N ASP A 28 1.01 -1.03 -14.56
CA ASP A 28 1.26 -2.18 -13.68
C ASP A 28 1.28 -1.76 -12.20
N ILE A 29 1.84 -0.59 -11.90
CA ILE A 29 1.81 -0.02 -10.54
C ILE A 29 0.35 0.19 -10.10
N LYS A 30 -0.46 0.75 -10.99
CA LYS A 30 -1.89 0.94 -10.70
C LYS A 30 -2.59 -0.39 -10.45
N ARG A 31 -2.28 -1.43 -11.22
CA ARG A 31 -2.83 -2.76 -11.03
C ARG A 31 -2.49 -3.32 -9.66
N ASN A 32 -1.24 -3.20 -9.24
CA ASN A 32 -0.81 -3.64 -7.92
C ASN A 32 -1.48 -2.83 -6.81
N LEU A 33 -1.62 -1.52 -7.00
CA LEU A 33 -2.32 -0.65 -6.07
C LEU A 33 -3.79 -1.03 -5.94
N ASP A 34 -4.49 -1.23 -7.05
CA ASP A 34 -5.90 -1.62 -7.04
C ASP A 34 -6.09 -2.96 -6.29
N ARG A 35 -5.18 -3.90 -6.50
CA ARG A 35 -5.20 -5.16 -5.75
C ARG A 35 -5.00 -4.94 -4.26
N ALA A 36 -4.07 -4.08 -3.88
CA ALA A 36 -3.83 -3.75 -2.48
C ALA A 36 -5.07 -3.12 -1.83
N LEU A 37 -5.72 -2.19 -2.52
CA LEU A 37 -6.95 -1.56 -2.03
C LEU A 37 -8.08 -2.59 -1.83
N ASN A 38 -8.24 -3.52 -2.78
CA ASN A 38 -9.23 -4.59 -2.67
C ASN A 38 -8.95 -5.50 -1.47
N LEU A 39 -7.68 -5.80 -1.19
CA LEU A 39 -7.29 -6.58 -0.02
C LEU A 39 -7.63 -5.87 1.28
N ILE A 40 -7.44 -4.56 1.34
CA ILE A 40 -7.82 -3.75 2.51
C ILE A 40 -9.34 -3.83 2.71
N ASP A 41 -10.12 -3.60 1.67
CA ASP A 41 -11.58 -3.66 1.75
C ASP A 41 -12.05 -5.04 2.24
N TYR A 42 -11.47 -6.10 1.70
CA TYR A 42 -11.80 -7.47 2.09
C TYR A 42 -11.44 -7.73 3.54
N GLY A 43 -10.23 -7.37 3.96
CA GLY A 43 -9.75 -7.63 5.31
C GLY A 43 -10.55 -6.86 6.37
N VAL A 44 -10.83 -5.59 6.11
CA VAL A 44 -11.65 -4.78 7.03
C VAL A 44 -13.06 -5.35 7.15
N GLY A 45 -13.65 -5.77 6.04
CA GLY A 45 -14.99 -6.36 6.07
C GLY A 45 -15.06 -7.73 6.75
N TYR A 46 -14.00 -8.53 6.61
CA TYR A 46 -13.97 -9.88 7.19
C TYR A 46 -13.74 -9.85 8.70
N PHE A 47 -12.87 -8.98 9.19
CA PHE A 47 -12.48 -8.90 10.61
C PHE A 47 -13.23 -7.76 11.31
N TRP A 48 -14.53 -7.80 11.28
CA TRP A 48 -15.39 -6.73 11.81
C TRP A 48 -15.52 -6.72 13.34
N GLU A 49 -15.23 -7.83 14.01
CA GLU A 49 -15.42 -7.96 15.47
C GLU A 49 -14.51 -7.01 16.26
N LEU A 50 -13.27 -6.85 15.81
CA LEU A 50 -12.32 -5.87 16.33
C LEU A 50 -11.94 -4.93 15.21
N PRO A 51 -12.07 -3.62 15.42
CA PRO A 51 -11.74 -2.67 14.34
C PRO A 51 -10.31 -2.82 13.86
N ALA A 52 -10.13 -2.86 12.56
CA ALA A 52 -8.80 -2.80 11.97
C ALA A 52 -8.24 -1.39 12.15
N ARG A 53 -6.98 -1.28 12.60
CA ARG A 53 -6.31 0.01 12.79
C ARG A 53 -4.95 0.06 12.12
N LEU A 54 -4.45 -1.08 11.67
CA LEU A 54 -3.16 -1.16 11.02
C LEU A 54 -3.23 -2.20 9.89
N VAL A 55 -2.76 -1.80 8.73
CA VAL A 55 -2.56 -2.69 7.58
C VAL A 55 -1.10 -2.59 7.17
N VAL A 56 -0.45 -3.73 7.01
CA VAL A 56 0.96 -3.80 6.63
C VAL A 56 1.10 -4.58 5.34
N PHE A 57 1.74 -3.97 4.36
CA PHE A 57 2.09 -4.60 3.08
C PHE A 57 3.57 -4.96 3.03
N PRO A 58 3.96 -5.93 2.20
CA PRO A 58 5.36 -6.25 2.01
C PRO A 58 6.11 -5.12 1.28
N GLU A 59 7.43 -5.15 1.39
CA GLU A 59 8.30 -4.26 0.61
C GLU A 59 8.02 -4.43 -0.89
N TYR A 60 8.09 -3.35 -1.63
CA TYR A 60 7.83 -3.30 -3.08
C TYR A 60 6.43 -3.78 -3.48
N PHE A 61 5.44 -3.60 -2.63
CA PHE A 61 4.09 -4.11 -2.91
C PHE A 61 3.42 -3.46 -4.12
N MET A 62 3.90 -2.32 -4.57
CA MET A 62 3.38 -1.65 -5.77
C MET A 62 4.26 -1.85 -7.00
N GLN A 63 5.57 -1.93 -6.83
CA GLN A 63 6.50 -2.05 -7.96
C GLN A 63 6.89 -3.50 -8.27
N GLY A 64 6.81 -4.39 -7.30
CA GLY A 64 7.37 -5.73 -7.40
C GLY A 64 8.88 -5.72 -7.21
N VAL A 65 9.42 -6.89 -6.82
CA VAL A 65 10.85 -7.05 -6.65
C VAL A 65 11.48 -7.20 -8.03
N THR A 66 12.32 -6.24 -8.39
CA THR A 66 13.00 -6.22 -9.67
C THR A 66 14.40 -5.66 -9.50
N THR A 67 15.27 -6.00 -10.44
CA THR A 67 16.59 -5.37 -10.54
C THR A 67 16.60 -4.45 -11.74
N PRO A 68 17.36 -3.35 -11.70
CA PRO A 68 17.57 -2.55 -12.89
C PRO A 68 18.12 -3.43 -14.01
N GLY A 69 17.60 -3.25 -15.21
CA GLY A 69 18.14 -3.91 -16.38
C GLY A 69 19.60 -3.51 -16.63
N LYS A 70 20.17 -4.04 -17.68
CA LYS A 70 21.51 -3.64 -18.13
C LYS A 70 21.38 -2.59 -19.21
N GLY A 71 22.34 -1.67 -19.25
CA GLY A 71 22.37 -0.65 -20.28
C GLY A 71 22.43 0.75 -19.73
N GLU A 72 22.58 1.71 -20.64
CA GLU A 72 22.81 3.11 -20.32
C GLU A 72 21.65 3.74 -19.52
N HIS A 73 20.43 3.34 -19.79
CA HIS A 73 19.23 3.93 -19.19
C HIS A 73 18.56 3.03 -18.14
N ALA A 74 19.24 1.98 -17.69
CA ALA A 74 18.63 1.00 -16.78
C ALA A 74 18.17 1.62 -15.46
N ILE A 75 18.98 2.49 -14.87
CA ILE A 75 18.66 3.17 -13.61
C ILE A 75 17.52 4.17 -13.83
N ASP A 76 17.56 4.94 -14.90
CA ASP A 76 16.50 5.90 -15.21
C ASP A 76 15.16 5.19 -15.42
N ASP A 77 15.16 4.10 -16.14
CA ASP A 77 13.95 3.29 -16.34
C ASP A 77 13.41 2.73 -15.03
N PHE A 78 14.28 2.28 -14.15
CA PHE A 78 13.91 1.82 -12.83
C PHE A 78 13.30 2.95 -12.00
N MET A 79 13.91 4.13 -12.01
CA MET A 79 13.44 5.29 -11.23
C MET A 79 12.10 5.84 -11.71
N LYS A 80 11.70 5.61 -12.94
CA LYS A 80 10.39 6.01 -13.46
C LYS A 80 9.24 5.31 -12.74
N LYS A 81 9.51 4.19 -12.07
CA LYS A 81 8.53 3.43 -11.31
C LYS A 81 8.48 3.85 -9.85
N ALA A 82 9.33 4.76 -9.43
CA ALA A 82 9.33 5.27 -8.07
C ALA A 82 8.06 6.07 -7.78
N ILE A 83 7.62 5.99 -6.55
CA ILE A 83 6.43 6.67 -6.06
C ILE A 83 6.87 7.81 -5.17
N THR A 84 6.26 8.98 -5.37
CA THR A 84 6.55 10.14 -4.54
C THR A 84 5.54 10.25 -3.39
N LEU A 85 5.96 10.85 -2.30
CA LEU A 85 5.11 11.00 -1.11
C LEU A 85 3.86 11.84 -1.38
N ASP A 86 3.94 12.77 -2.31
CA ASP A 86 2.83 13.63 -2.71
C ASP A 86 2.15 13.17 -4.01
N GLY A 87 2.49 11.98 -4.49
CA GLY A 87 1.97 11.44 -5.73
C GLY A 87 0.58 10.82 -5.61
N PRO A 88 -0.01 10.42 -6.76
CA PRO A 88 -1.38 9.91 -6.79
C PRO A 88 -1.55 8.61 -6.00
N GLU A 89 -0.55 7.75 -5.97
CA GLU A 89 -0.63 6.48 -5.25
C GLU A 89 -0.74 6.72 -3.75
N MET A 90 0.05 7.64 -3.22
CA MET A 90 0.00 7.98 -1.80
C MET A 90 -1.31 8.67 -1.42
N GLN A 91 -1.87 9.47 -2.31
CA GLN A 91 -3.18 10.08 -2.07
C GLN A 91 -4.28 9.02 -1.98
N VAL A 92 -4.29 8.07 -2.89
CA VAL A 92 -5.28 6.98 -2.90
C VAL A 92 -5.17 6.13 -1.63
N LEU A 93 -3.95 5.79 -1.21
CA LEU A 93 -3.73 5.06 0.05
C LEU A 93 -4.17 5.88 1.25
N GLY A 94 -3.87 7.17 1.26
CA GLY A 94 -4.31 8.08 2.32
C GLY A 94 -5.83 8.18 2.42
N ASP A 95 -6.53 8.23 1.29
CA ASP A 95 -7.99 8.24 1.26
C ASP A 95 -8.55 6.94 1.85
N LYS A 96 -7.97 5.81 1.50
CA LYS A 96 -8.37 4.51 2.04
C LYS A 96 -8.12 4.43 3.55
N ALA A 97 -6.99 4.93 4.02
CA ALA A 97 -6.67 5.00 5.45
C ALA A 97 -7.70 5.85 6.21
N ARG A 98 -8.09 6.97 5.65
CA ARG A 98 -9.14 7.83 6.25
C ARG A 98 -10.51 7.17 6.23
N GLU A 99 -10.85 6.51 5.12
CA GLU A 99 -12.13 5.81 4.99
C GLU A 99 -12.36 4.81 6.13
N TYR A 100 -11.35 4.07 6.51
CA TYR A 100 -11.45 3.05 7.55
C TYR A 100 -10.83 3.44 8.89
N ASN A 101 -10.31 4.66 9.01
CA ASN A 101 -9.66 5.15 10.23
C ASN A 101 -8.54 4.19 10.69
N LEU A 102 -7.58 3.94 9.80
CA LEU A 102 -6.46 3.03 10.07
C LEU A 102 -5.15 3.58 9.50
N TYR A 103 -4.05 2.96 9.90
CA TYR A 103 -2.73 3.20 9.35
C TYR A 103 -2.40 2.15 8.29
N ILE A 104 -1.76 2.59 7.22
CA ILE A 104 -1.23 1.70 6.19
C ILE A 104 0.29 1.87 6.19
N ALA A 105 1.01 0.75 6.35
CA ALA A 105 2.47 0.72 6.29
C ALA A 105 2.89 -0.17 5.12
N GLY A 106 3.85 0.30 4.35
CA GLY A 106 4.42 -0.44 3.22
C GLY A 106 5.71 0.21 2.75
N GLY A 107 6.57 -0.55 2.12
CA GLY A 107 7.86 -0.07 1.64
C GLY A 107 8.05 -0.17 0.13
#